data_a3b646f2830c89da892d71f0f2543f9a
#
_entry.id   a3b646f2830c89da892d71f0f2543f9a
#
_cell.length_a   1.000
_cell.length_b   1.000
_cell.length_c   1.000
_cell.angle_alpha   90.00
_cell.angle_beta   90.00
_cell.angle_gamma   90.00
#
_symmetry.space_group_name_H-M   'P 1'
#
loop_
_entity.id
_entity.type
_entity.pdbx_description
1 polymer ?
#
loop_
_entity_poly.entity_id
_entity_poly.type
_entity_poly.pdbx_seq_one_letter_code
_entity_poly.pdbx_strand_id
1 'polypeptide(L)'
;MKQWPLSYEDEADLLNDAKTFLDALSRRGVTALRICDRYTAGIPDILCCVQGKFVGIELKDDSGIPSAPQERTIERIIKAGGVAGVCRSIYDIVDLLNKAVGYECYRATGKR
;
A
#
# COMPACT_ATOMS: atom_id res chain seq x y z
N MET A 1 22.58 -8.84 0.94
CA MET A 1 21.25 -8.35 1.34
C MET A 1 20.27 -8.61 0.21
N LYS A 2 19.14 -9.22 0.52
CA LYS A 2 18.12 -9.46 -0.48
C LYS A 2 17.32 -8.19 -0.73
N GLN A 3 16.96 -7.99 -1.98
CA GLN A 3 16.09 -6.89 -2.38
C GLN A 3 14.66 -7.41 -2.56
N TRP A 4 13.69 -6.52 -2.39
CA TRP A 4 12.31 -6.84 -2.72
C TRP A 4 12.19 -6.99 -4.24
N PRO A 5 11.30 -7.90 -4.73
CA PRO A 5 11.06 -8.02 -6.17
C PRO A 5 10.64 -6.70 -6.81
N LEU A 6 11.10 -6.47 -8.03
CA LEU A 6 10.69 -5.29 -8.80
C LEU A 6 9.29 -5.46 -9.39
N SER A 7 8.86 -6.70 -9.59
CA SER A 7 7.55 -7.02 -10.15
C SER A 7 7.02 -8.33 -9.55
N TYR A 8 5.72 -8.52 -9.62
CA TYR A 8 5.04 -9.70 -9.10
C TYR A 8 4.09 -10.27 -10.13
N GLU A 9 4.21 -11.57 -10.39
CA GLU A 9 3.27 -12.30 -11.24
C GLU A 9 2.01 -12.71 -10.46
N ASP A 10 2.11 -12.80 -9.13
CA ASP A 10 1.06 -13.26 -8.24
C ASP A 10 0.76 -12.20 -7.18
N GLU A 11 -0.49 -11.75 -7.13
CA GLU A 11 -0.92 -10.75 -6.16
C GLU A 11 -0.79 -11.24 -4.72
N ALA A 12 -0.96 -12.55 -4.48
CA ALA A 12 -0.82 -13.13 -3.13
C ALA A 12 0.61 -12.96 -2.61
N ASP A 13 1.62 -13.12 -3.47
CA ASP A 13 3.02 -12.91 -3.08
C ASP A 13 3.28 -11.45 -2.75
N LEU A 14 2.72 -10.53 -3.54
CA LEU A 14 2.81 -9.11 -3.25
C LEU A 14 2.15 -8.78 -1.91
N LEU A 15 0.98 -9.33 -1.63
CA LEU A 15 0.28 -9.11 -0.36
C LEU A 15 1.10 -9.59 0.83
N ASN A 16 1.69 -10.77 0.74
CA ASN A 16 2.53 -11.32 1.80
C ASN A 16 3.74 -10.43 2.07
N ASP A 17 4.43 -9.99 1.01
CA ASP A 17 5.57 -9.10 1.13
C ASP A 17 5.15 -7.74 1.68
N ALA A 18 4.04 -7.18 1.23
CA ALA A 18 3.52 -5.91 1.72
C ALA A 18 3.23 -5.95 3.22
N LYS A 19 2.58 -7.02 3.69
CA LYS A 19 2.30 -7.20 5.13
C LYS A 19 3.59 -7.27 5.93
N THR A 20 4.55 -8.06 5.49
CA THR A 20 5.85 -8.19 6.17
C THR A 20 6.56 -6.85 6.23
N PHE A 21 6.60 -6.13 5.12
CA PHE A 21 7.25 -4.83 5.04
C PHE A 21 6.59 -3.80 5.96
N LEU A 22 5.27 -3.68 5.89
CA LEU A 22 4.54 -2.68 6.67
C LEU A 22 4.56 -2.98 8.17
N ASP A 23 4.45 -4.26 8.56
CA ASP A 23 4.51 -4.66 9.96
C ASP A 23 5.87 -4.33 10.57
N ALA A 24 6.94 -4.42 9.79
CA ALA A 24 8.28 -4.03 10.25
C ALA A 24 8.40 -2.54 10.55
N LEU A 25 7.49 -1.71 10.04
CA LEU A 25 7.48 -0.26 10.26
C LEU A 25 6.60 0.17 11.42
N SER A 26 6.05 -0.77 12.20
CA SER A 26 5.12 -0.45 13.29
C SER A 26 5.68 0.54 14.32
N ARG A 27 7.00 0.50 14.57
CA ARG A 27 7.68 1.42 15.48
C ARG A 27 8.11 2.73 14.82
N ARG A 28 7.82 2.88 13.54
CA ARG A 28 8.19 4.05 12.76
C ARG A 28 6.97 4.84 12.29
N GLY A 29 5.88 4.73 13.03
CA GLY A 29 4.68 5.51 12.78
C GLY A 29 3.74 4.93 11.73
N VAL A 30 3.85 3.64 11.43
CA VAL A 30 2.98 2.98 10.44
C VAL A 30 2.14 1.91 11.14
N THR A 31 0.82 2.03 11.05
CA THR A 31 -0.11 0.96 11.42
C THR A 31 -0.89 0.57 10.17
N ALA A 32 -0.77 -0.70 9.77
CA ALA A 32 -1.41 -1.21 8.58
C ALA A 32 -2.47 -2.24 8.94
N LEU A 33 -3.64 -2.12 8.31
CA LEU A 33 -4.77 -3.03 8.49
C LEU A 33 -5.14 -3.63 7.15
N ARG A 34 -5.16 -4.96 7.08
CA ARG A 34 -5.69 -5.63 5.92
C ARG A 34 -7.21 -5.61 5.97
N ILE A 35 -7.83 -5.23 4.87
CA ILE A 35 -9.28 -5.14 4.79
C ILE A 35 -9.83 -6.29 3.96
N CYS A 36 -10.82 -6.98 4.52
CA CYS A 36 -11.54 -8.08 3.87
C CYS A 36 -13.04 -7.81 3.93
N ASP A 37 -13.47 -6.66 3.44
CA ASP A 37 -14.89 -6.31 3.42
C ASP A 37 -15.53 -6.82 2.13
N ARG A 38 -16.56 -7.65 2.26
CA ARG A 38 -17.31 -8.22 1.14
C ARG A 38 -18.49 -7.35 0.73
N TYR A 39 -18.85 -6.36 1.53
CA TYR A 39 -20.07 -5.58 1.34
C TYR A 39 -19.85 -4.24 0.69
N THR A 40 -18.62 -3.71 0.76
CA THR A 40 -18.28 -2.42 0.18
C THR A 40 -17.31 -2.60 -0.97
N ALA A 41 -17.79 -2.37 -2.20
CA ALA A 41 -16.95 -2.50 -3.38
C ALA A 41 -15.87 -1.41 -3.41
N GLY A 42 -14.68 -1.80 -3.82
CA GLY A 42 -13.60 -0.86 -4.08
C GLY A 42 -12.76 -0.43 -2.89
N ILE A 43 -12.96 -1.02 -1.70
CA ILE A 43 -12.08 -0.74 -0.57
C ILE A 43 -10.67 -1.23 -0.89
N PRO A 44 -9.62 -0.42 -0.64
CA PRO A 44 -8.23 -0.86 -0.83
C PRO A 44 -7.90 -2.09 0.03
N ASP A 45 -6.96 -2.90 -0.46
CA ASP A 45 -6.53 -4.12 0.24
C ASP A 45 -5.96 -3.83 1.62
N ILE A 46 -5.26 -2.72 1.76
CA ILE A 46 -4.63 -2.32 3.01
C ILE A 46 -4.94 -0.85 3.28
N LEU A 47 -5.39 -0.56 4.49
CA LEU A 47 -5.52 0.80 4.99
C LEU A 47 -4.46 1.03 6.04
N CYS A 48 -3.75 2.14 5.94
CA CYS A 48 -2.70 2.50 6.88
C CYS A 48 -2.97 3.85 7.53
N CYS A 49 -2.51 3.98 8.76
CA CYS A 49 -2.24 5.28 9.36
C CYS A 49 -0.73 5.47 9.36
N VAL A 50 -0.24 6.50 8.70
CA VAL A 50 1.19 6.76 8.53
C VAL A 50 1.49 8.12 9.14
N GLN A 51 2.04 8.14 10.35
CA GLN A 51 2.28 9.38 11.10
C GLN A 51 1.03 10.28 11.15
N GLY A 52 -0.13 9.67 11.39
CA GLY A 52 -1.41 10.36 11.44
C GLY A 52 -2.09 10.58 10.10
N LYS A 53 -1.46 10.23 9.00
CA LYS A 53 -2.02 10.38 7.65
C LYS A 53 -2.71 9.11 7.20
N PHE A 54 -3.91 9.24 6.65
CA PHE A 54 -4.66 8.11 6.10
C PHE A 54 -4.09 7.72 4.74
N VAL A 55 -3.76 6.43 4.56
CA VAL A 55 -3.19 5.89 3.32
C VAL A 55 -3.95 4.63 2.91
N GLY A 56 -4.43 4.60 1.67
CA GLY A 56 -5.05 3.43 1.09
C GLY A 56 -4.14 2.79 0.04
N ILE A 57 -3.89 1.49 0.18
CA ILE A 57 -3.02 0.74 -0.72
C ILE A 57 -3.84 -0.32 -1.43
N GLU A 58 -3.96 -0.19 -2.76
CA GLU A 58 -4.56 -1.22 -3.62
C GLU A 58 -3.45 -2.01 -4.27
N LEU A 59 -3.41 -3.33 -4.03
CA LEU A 59 -2.35 -4.19 -4.56
C LEU A 59 -2.79 -4.82 -5.87
N LYS A 60 -1.94 -4.74 -6.87
CA LYS A 60 -2.13 -5.41 -8.17
C LYS A 60 -0.83 -6.04 -8.60
N ASP A 61 -0.90 -7.24 -9.17
CA ASP A 61 0.25 -7.86 -9.83
C ASP A 61 0.57 -7.12 -11.14
N ASP A 62 1.54 -7.62 -11.89
CA ASP A 62 2.04 -6.97 -13.10
C ASP A 62 0.97 -6.73 -14.16
N SER A 63 -0.02 -7.61 -14.26
CA SER A 63 -1.05 -7.56 -15.29
C SER A 63 -2.41 -7.08 -14.77
N GLY A 64 -2.58 -6.99 -13.45
CA GLY A 64 -3.85 -6.62 -12.85
C GLY A 64 -4.20 -5.15 -13.10
N ILE A 65 -5.49 -4.88 -13.30
CA ILE A 65 -6.00 -3.54 -13.54
C ILE A 65 -7.03 -3.24 -12.45
N PRO A 66 -6.95 -2.08 -11.77
CA PRO A 66 -7.95 -1.74 -10.77
C PRO A 66 -9.34 -1.61 -11.39
N SER A 67 -10.36 -2.05 -10.67
CA SER A 67 -11.74 -1.89 -11.09
C SER A 67 -12.19 -0.44 -10.97
N ALA A 68 -13.30 -0.09 -11.63
CA ALA A 68 -13.85 1.26 -11.51
C ALA A 68 -14.21 1.62 -10.06
N PRO A 69 -14.83 0.74 -9.24
CA PRO A 69 -15.03 1.04 -7.83
C PRO A 69 -13.74 1.28 -7.06
N GLN A 70 -12.66 0.53 -7.35
CA GLN A 70 -11.36 0.75 -6.72
C GLN A 70 -10.79 2.11 -7.07
N GLU A 71 -10.85 2.50 -8.35
CA GLU A 71 -10.38 3.82 -8.79
C GLU A 71 -11.17 4.95 -8.12
N ARG A 72 -12.50 4.80 -8.02
CA ARG A 72 -13.34 5.81 -7.35
C ARG A 72 -13.00 5.97 -5.88
N THR A 73 -12.71 4.87 -5.17
CA THR A 73 -12.34 4.94 -3.77
C THR A 73 -11.00 5.63 -3.59
N ILE A 74 -10.01 5.33 -4.45
CA ILE A 74 -8.71 6.00 -4.44
C ILE A 74 -8.91 7.53 -4.60
N GLU A 75 -9.71 7.95 -5.58
CA GLU A 75 -9.99 9.37 -5.79
C GLU A 75 -10.67 10.01 -4.58
N ARG A 76 -11.62 9.32 -3.96
CA ARG A 76 -12.32 9.83 -2.76
C ARG A 76 -11.37 10.03 -1.58
N ILE A 77 -10.44 9.09 -1.37
CA ILE A 77 -9.43 9.23 -0.31
C ILE A 77 -8.55 10.45 -0.57
N ILE A 78 -8.10 10.63 -1.81
CA ILE A 78 -7.25 11.76 -2.18
C ILE A 78 -8.01 13.09 -1.99
N LYS A 79 -9.25 13.16 -2.42
CA LYS A 79 -10.08 14.36 -2.24
C LYS A 79 -10.34 14.69 -0.78
N ALA A 80 -10.41 13.68 0.07
CA ALA A 80 -10.60 13.85 1.51
C ALA A 80 -9.31 14.24 2.25
N GLY A 81 -8.19 14.37 1.54
CA GLY A 81 -6.91 14.78 2.11
C GLY A 81 -5.97 13.63 2.46
N GLY A 82 -6.37 12.39 2.19
CA GLY A 82 -5.51 11.22 2.37
C GLY A 82 -4.62 10.98 1.16
N VAL A 83 -3.91 9.87 1.21
CA VAL A 83 -3.07 9.39 0.12
C VAL A 83 -3.53 7.98 -0.25
N ALA A 84 -3.63 7.69 -1.53
CA ALA A 84 -4.03 6.36 -1.98
C ALA A 84 -3.49 6.09 -3.37
N GLY A 85 -3.30 4.83 -3.70
CA GLY A 85 -2.84 4.45 -5.02
C GLY A 85 -2.76 2.95 -5.22
N VAL A 86 -2.51 2.57 -6.46
CA VAL A 86 -2.23 1.20 -6.85
C VAL A 86 -0.74 0.95 -6.68
N CYS A 87 -0.41 -0.11 -5.95
CA CYS A 87 0.97 -0.49 -5.71
C CYS A 87 1.22 -1.88 -6.28
N ARG A 88 2.26 -2.00 -7.09
CA ARG A 88 2.63 -3.25 -7.76
C ARG A 88 3.91 -3.84 -7.19
N SER A 89 4.54 -3.14 -6.25
CA SER A 89 5.78 -3.54 -5.61
C SER A 89 5.92 -2.85 -4.26
N ILE A 90 6.89 -3.30 -3.46
CA ILE A 90 7.23 -2.62 -2.20
C ILE A 90 7.76 -1.21 -2.49
N TYR A 91 8.44 -1.01 -3.61
CA TYR A 91 8.94 0.32 -4.01
C TYR A 91 7.79 1.30 -4.23
N ASP A 92 6.68 0.86 -4.83
CA ASP A 92 5.49 1.69 -4.98
C ASP A 92 4.87 2.04 -3.62
N ILE A 93 4.86 1.08 -2.70
CA ILE A 93 4.37 1.31 -1.33
C ILE A 93 5.22 2.38 -0.64
N VAL A 94 6.55 2.28 -0.75
CA VAL A 94 7.47 3.27 -0.16
C VAL A 94 7.17 4.67 -0.70
N ASP A 95 6.99 4.80 -2.01
CA ASP A 95 6.66 6.08 -2.64
C ASP A 95 5.36 6.66 -2.06
N LEU A 96 4.36 5.81 -1.85
CA LEU A 96 3.09 6.23 -1.30
C LEU A 96 3.21 6.67 0.17
N LEU A 97 3.96 5.93 0.98
CA LEU A 97 4.23 6.29 2.39
C LEU A 97 4.97 7.63 2.48
N ASN A 98 5.99 7.82 1.64
CA ASN A 98 6.76 9.05 1.63
C ASN A 98 5.94 10.23 1.15
N LYS A 99 5.05 10.02 0.19
CA LYS A 99 4.11 11.05 -0.23
C LYS A 99 3.19 11.47 0.92
N ALA A 100 2.76 10.52 1.75
CA ALA A 100 1.89 10.81 2.87
C ALA A 100 2.55 11.70 3.91
N VAL A 101 3.84 11.48 4.20
CA VAL A 101 4.57 12.26 5.21
C VAL A 101 5.26 13.49 4.62
N GLY A 102 5.42 13.57 3.31
CA GLY A 102 5.97 14.73 2.62
C GLY A 102 7.50 14.77 2.53
N TYR A 103 8.19 13.69 2.85
CA TYR A 103 9.64 13.60 2.73
C TYR A 103 10.07 12.14 2.62
N GLU A 104 11.34 11.89 2.26
CA GLU A 104 11.88 10.54 2.12
C GLU A 104 12.21 9.93 3.48
N CYS A 105 11.17 9.47 4.18
CA CYS A 105 11.27 8.87 5.50
C CYS A 105 11.51 7.36 5.45
N TYR A 106 10.90 6.68 4.49
CA TYR A 106 10.90 5.22 4.41
C TYR A 106 11.69 4.75 3.18
N ARG A 107 12.25 3.55 3.29
CA ARG A 107 13.02 2.92 2.22
C ARG A 107 12.59 1.47 2.08
N ALA A 108 12.74 0.90 0.89
CA ALA A 108 12.42 -0.50 0.62
C ALA A 108 13.53 -1.42 1.15
N THR A 109 13.68 -1.45 2.46
CA THR A 109 14.68 -2.26 3.17
C THR A 109 14.01 -3.41 3.92
N GLY A 110 14.80 -4.30 4.48
CA GLY A 110 14.30 -5.33 5.38
C GLY A 110 13.85 -6.63 4.72
N LYS A 111 14.04 -6.80 3.43
CA LYS A 111 13.77 -8.09 2.78
C LYS A 111 14.76 -9.14 3.30
N ARG A 112 14.23 -10.27 3.75
CA ARG A 112 15.02 -11.35 4.31
C ARG A 112 14.88 -12.63 3.49
#